data_b9aeb540c9a701ded6adb7564489023a
#
_entry.id   b9aeb540c9a701ded6adb7564489023a
#
_cell.length_a   1.000
_cell.length_b   1.000
_cell.length_c   1.000
_cell.angle_alpha   90.00
_cell.angle_beta   90.00
_cell.angle_gamma   90.00
#
_symmetry.space_group_name_H-M   'P 1'
#
loop_
_entity.id
_entity.type
_entity.pdbx_description
1 polymer ?
#
loop_
_entity_poly.entity_id
_entity_poly.type
_entity_poly.pdbx_seq_one_letter_code
_entity_poly.pdbx_strand_id
1 'polypeptide(L)'
;MEDTIILAIESSCDETAVAVIKNGHEILSNVVSTQIAIHRRYGGVVPEIASRKHLELINVVVQEALEQAKLTLDDITHIAVTYGPGLVGALLVGVATAKALAFAANKPLIGVHHIEGHICANFLVNQELQFPLVCLVVSGGHTNIIKITDHGQYLLLGQTKDDAAGEAYDKIARSIGLPYPGGPQIEKLAKEGNAHAIDLPRAWMGDDSFDFSFSGLKSAVLNYLNKAKMKGEEIIAADVAASFQQAVVDVLVQKTVRAAEQSGVNTILLAGGVAANGTLREQLQQAAAEKGIQVYYPPVQFCTDNAAMIGAAAHYKAVRQEYADLSLNAVPNLSFEKLLSQRGQA
;
A
#
# COMPACT_ATOMS: atom_id res chain seq x y z
N MET A 1 7.51 -23.21 -19.47
CA MET A 1 6.36 -22.29 -19.56
C MET A 1 6.76 -21.16 -20.50
N GLU A 2 5.84 -20.66 -21.31
CA GLU A 2 6.11 -19.47 -22.11
C GLU A 2 6.29 -18.27 -21.19
N ASP A 3 7.15 -17.32 -21.60
CA ASP A 3 7.37 -16.09 -20.84
C ASP A 3 6.08 -15.28 -20.73
N THR A 4 5.77 -14.76 -19.57
CA THR A 4 4.70 -13.77 -19.39
C THR A 4 5.29 -12.37 -19.49
N ILE A 5 4.76 -11.53 -20.40
CA ILE A 5 5.09 -10.11 -20.51
C ILE A 5 3.80 -9.33 -20.26
N ILE A 6 3.72 -8.69 -19.12
CA ILE A 6 2.48 -8.09 -18.62
C ILE A 6 2.58 -6.56 -18.67
N LEU A 7 1.67 -5.91 -19.38
CA LEU A 7 1.45 -4.47 -19.27
C LEU A 7 0.45 -4.22 -18.13
N ALA A 8 0.93 -3.64 -17.05
CA ALA A 8 0.16 -3.41 -15.83
C ALA A 8 -0.17 -1.93 -15.66
N ILE A 9 -1.38 -1.63 -15.20
CA ILE A 9 -1.91 -0.27 -14.98
C ILE A 9 -2.34 -0.12 -13.52
N GLU A 10 -1.86 0.95 -12.85
CA GLU A 10 -2.28 1.38 -11.53
C GLU A 10 -2.80 2.81 -11.59
N SER A 11 -4.04 3.02 -11.13
CA SER A 11 -4.67 4.34 -11.06
C SER A 11 -5.64 4.47 -9.90
N SER A 12 -5.44 3.73 -8.81
CA SER A 12 -6.45 3.64 -7.73
C SER A 12 -6.58 4.91 -6.87
N CYS A 13 -5.57 5.79 -6.86
CA CYS A 13 -5.56 6.99 -6.02
C CYS A 13 -5.04 8.22 -6.77
N ASP A 14 -3.83 8.66 -6.51
CA ASP A 14 -3.23 9.88 -7.08
C ASP A 14 -1.95 9.62 -7.89
N GLU A 15 -1.61 8.36 -8.15
CA GLU A 15 -0.56 7.94 -9.08
C GLU A 15 -1.15 7.34 -10.35
N THR A 16 -0.77 7.90 -11.51
CA THR A 16 -0.99 7.24 -12.81
C THR A 16 0.27 6.46 -13.14
N ALA A 17 0.20 5.14 -13.03
CA ALA A 17 1.38 4.31 -13.28
C ALA A 17 1.11 3.20 -14.30
N VAL A 18 2.12 2.90 -15.12
CA VAL A 18 2.12 1.78 -16.06
C VAL A 18 3.50 1.12 -16.02
N ALA A 19 3.52 -0.20 -16.00
CA ALA A 19 4.74 -0.99 -16.00
C ALA A 19 4.66 -2.14 -17.00
N VAL A 20 5.81 -2.55 -17.53
CA VAL A 20 5.95 -3.80 -18.26
C VAL A 20 6.81 -4.75 -17.42
N ILE A 21 6.21 -5.86 -17.02
CA ILE A 21 6.83 -6.85 -16.13
C ILE A 21 6.93 -8.19 -16.86
N LYS A 22 8.14 -8.75 -16.86
CA LYS A 22 8.38 -10.09 -17.39
C LYS A 22 8.52 -11.10 -16.26
N ASN A 23 7.80 -12.21 -16.37
CA ASN A 23 7.84 -13.35 -15.43
C ASN A 23 7.63 -12.97 -13.95
N GLY A 24 6.87 -11.89 -13.69
CA GLY A 24 6.48 -11.46 -12.36
C GLY A 24 7.56 -10.73 -11.54
N HIS A 25 8.78 -10.65 -12.01
CA HIS A 25 9.89 -10.04 -11.25
C HIS A 25 10.86 -9.19 -12.09
N GLU A 26 11.00 -9.44 -13.37
CA GLU A 26 11.85 -8.64 -14.25
C GLU A 26 11.11 -7.37 -14.69
N ILE A 27 11.55 -6.23 -14.18
CA ILE A 27 10.95 -4.94 -14.48
C ILE A 27 11.57 -4.38 -15.76
N LEU A 28 10.84 -4.46 -16.88
CA LEU A 28 11.28 -3.90 -18.15
C LEU A 28 11.03 -2.39 -18.22
N SER A 29 9.95 -1.91 -17.59
CA SER A 29 9.67 -0.50 -17.37
C SER A 29 8.73 -0.32 -16.16
N ASN A 30 8.79 0.84 -15.50
CA ASN A 30 7.84 1.24 -14.47
C ASN A 30 7.76 2.78 -14.44
N VAL A 31 6.77 3.32 -15.12
CA VAL A 31 6.54 4.77 -15.24
C VAL A 31 5.48 5.18 -14.25
N VAL A 32 5.79 6.16 -13.40
CA VAL A 32 4.88 6.67 -12.37
C VAL A 32 4.77 8.18 -12.52
N SER A 33 3.55 8.66 -12.76
CA SER A 33 3.21 10.08 -12.77
C SER A 33 2.38 10.43 -11.54
N THR A 34 3.03 11.03 -10.53
CA THR A 34 2.37 11.39 -9.26
C THR A 34 1.69 12.75 -9.33
N GLN A 35 0.56 12.85 -8.63
CA GLN A 35 -0.24 14.07 -8.49
C GLN A 35 -0.01 14.77 -7.14
N ILE A 36 0.97 14.35 -6.33
CA ILE A 36 1.27 14.90 -4.99
C ILE A 36 1.39 16.42 -5.02
N ALA A 37 2.07 17.01 -6.02
CA ALA A 37 2.26 18.45 -6.14
C ALA A 37 0.92 19.21 -6.30
N ILE A 38 -0.07 18.61 -6.94
CA ILE A 38 -1.41 19.14 -7.11
C ILE A 38 -2.17 19.05 -5.79
N HIS A 39 -2.23 17.85 -5.20
CA HIS A 39 -3.02 17.56 -4.00
C HIS A 39 -2.46 18.24 -2.74
N ARG A 40 -1.17 18.54 -2.70
CA ARG A 40 -0.55 19.32 -1.62
C ARG A 40 -1.25 20.66 -1.38
N ARG A 41 -1.75 21.32 -2.44
CA ARG A 41 -2.48 22.60 -2.34
C ARG A 41 -3.80 22.48 -1.59
N TYR A 42 -4.37 21.27 -1.55
CA TYR A 42 -5.64 20.97 -0.89
C TYR A 42 -5.43 20.29 0.47
N GLY A 43 -4.18 19.97 0.81
CA GLY A 43 -3.84 19.25 2.04
C GLY A 43 -4.25 17.76 2.05
N GLY A 44 -4.43 17.16 0.87
CA GLY A 44 -4.78 15.75 0.68
C GLY A 44 -5.44 15.51 -0.66
N VAL A 45 -5.67 14.26 -1.02
CA VAL A 45 -6.23 13.87 -2.31
C VAL A 45 -7.67 14.37 -2.49
N VAL A 46 -7.93 14.97 -3.65
CA VAL A 46 -9.28 15.39 -4.09
C VAL A 46 -9.72 14.44 -5.22
N PRO A 47 -10.70 13.55 -4.98
CA PRO A 47 -11.02 12.46 -5.90
C PRO A 47 -11.35 12.90 -7.33
N GLU A 48 -12.10 13.99 -7.48
CA GLU A 48 -12.49 14.50 -8.80
C GLU A 48 -11.28 15.04 -9.58
N ILE A 49 -10.37 15.73 -8.90
CA ILE A 49 -9.14 16.23 -9.53
C ILE A 49 -8.26 15.04 -9.94
N ALA A 50 -8.13 14.03 -9.07
CA ALA A 50 -7.36 12.83 -9.36
C ALA A 50 -7.90 12.13 -10.63
N SER A 51 -9.21 11.91 -10.71
CA SER A 51 -9.83 11.27 -11.87
C SER A 51 -9.58 11.99 -13.19
N ARG A 52 -9.71 13.32 -13.18
CA ARG A 52 -9.46 14.15 -14.39
C ARG A 52 -7.99 14.08 -14.79
N LYS A 53 -7.08 14.07 -13.82
CA LYS A 53 -5.66 14.01 -14.12
C LYS A 53 -5.23 12.66 -14.68
N HIS A 54 -5.82 11.57 -14.22
CA HIS A 54 -5.61 10.25 -14.84
C HIS A 54 -6.01 10.24 -16.32
N LEU A 55 -7.16 10.82 -16.68
CA LEU A 55 -7.60 10.92 -18.08
C LEU A 55 -6.59 11.64 -18.97
N GLU A 56 -5.95 12.69 -18.46
CA GLU A 56 -4.95 13.46 -19.21
C GLU A 56 -3.66 12.66 -19.43
N LEU A 57 -3.28 11.80 -18.50
CA LEU A 57 -1.95 11.21 -18.43
C LEU A 57 -1.89 9.75 -18.91
N ILE A 58 -2.99 8.98 -18.79
CA ILE A 58 -2.92 7.53 -18.93
C ILE A 58 -2.33 7.07 -20.27
N ASN A 59 -2.72 7.69 -21.39
CA ASN A 59 -2.22 7.31 -22.71
C ASN A 59 -0.72 7.63 -22.87
N VAL A 60 -0.28 8.76 -22.31
CA VAL A 60 1.12 9.17 -22.35
C VAL A 60 1.98 8.19 -21.53
N VAL A 61 1.51 7.83 -20.34
CA VAL A 61 2.23 6.91 -19.45
C VAL A 61 2.25 5.48 -20.02
N VAL A 62 1.18 5.03 -20.69
CA VAL A 62 1.18 3.74 -21.42
C VAL A 62 2.23 3.74 -22.53
N GLN A 63 2.26 4.80 -23.36
CA GLN A 63 3.21 4.90 -24.44
C GLN A 63 4.66 4.92 -23.92
N GLU A 64 4.93 5.75 -22.91
CA GLU A 64 6.25 5.86 -22.30
C GLU A 64 6.73 4.52 -21.69
N ALA A 65 5.81 3.77 -21.04
CA ALA A 65 6.16 2.46 -20.48
C ALA A 65 6.55 1.45 -21.56
N LEU A 66 5.85 1.41 -22.68
CA LEU A 66 6.20 0.55 -23.81
C LEU A 66 7.52 0.98 -24.46
N GLU A 67 7.74 2.28 -24.66
CA GLU A 67 8.99 2.83 -25.22
C GLU A 67 10.20 2.51 -24.33
N GLN A 68 10.08 2.68 -23.01
CA GLN A 68 11.14 2.34 -22.06
C GLN A 68 11.46 0.84 -22.07
N ALA A 69 10.42 -0.01 -22.18
CA ALA A 69 10.58 -1.46 -22.32
C ALA A 69 11.12 -1.87 -23.69
N LYS A 70 11.11 -0.97 -24.70
CA LYS A 70 11.43 -1.25 -26.11
C LYS A 70 10.54 -2.33 -26.70
N LEU A 71 9.28 -2.33 -26.35
CA LEU A 71 8.25 -3.28 -26.77
C LEU A 71 7.06 -2.55 -27.39
N THR A 72 6.26 -3.31 -28.13
CA THR A 72 4.96 -2.90 -28.67
C THR A 72 3.85 -3.68 -28.00
N LEU A 73 2.59 -3.35 -28.26
CA LEU A 73 1.44 -4.12 -27.74
C LEU A 73 1.40 -5.56 -28.27
N ASP A 74 2.00 -5.83 -29.42
CA ASP A 74 2.06 -7.18 -29.99
C ASP A 74 2.95 -8.12 -29.14
N ASP A 75 4.00 -7.56 -28.50
CA ASP A 75 4.93 -8.28 -27.65
C ASP A 75 4.35 -8.59 -26.26
N ILE A 76 3.29 -7.86 -25.86
CA ILE A 76 2.62 -8.05 -24.57
C ILE A 76 1.78 -9.33 -24.61
N THR A 77 1.88 -10.14 -23.56
CA THR A 77 1.07 -11.38 -23.43
C THR A 77 -0.24 -11.16 -22.68
N HIS A 78 -0.27 -10.25 -21.70
CA HIS A 78 -1.42 -9.98 -20.84
C HIS A 78 -1.53 -8.51 -20.49
N ILE A 79 -2.76 -8.02 -20.30
CA ILE A 79 -3.03 -6.68 -19.76
C ILE A 79 -3.55 -6.83 -18.34
N ALA A 80 -2.97 -6.12 -17.39
CA ALA A 80 -3.38 -6.13 -16.00
C ALA A 80 -3.78 -4.73 -15.51
N VAL A 81 -4.73 -4.68 -14.58
CA VAL A 81 -5.19 -3.41 -14.02
C VAL A 81 -5.68 -3.56 -12.59
N THR A 82 -5.40 -2.57 -11.76
CA THR A 82 -6.06 -2.43 -10.47
C THR A 82 -7.53 -2.09 -10.66
N TYR A 83 -8.41 -2.96 -10.15
CA TYR A 83 -9.86 -2.72 -10.24
C TYR A 83 -10.50 -2.33 -8.89
N GLY A 84 -9.72 -2.36 -7.80
CA GLY A 84 -10.11 -1.98 -6.44
C GLY A 84 -9.18 -2.52 -5.37
N PRO A 85 -9.31 -2.03 -4.13
CA PRO A 85 -10.05 -0.82 -3.77
C PRO A 85 -9.38 0.47 -4.25
N GLY A 86 -10.10 1.62 -4.16
CA GLY A 86 -9.56 2.92 -4.52
C GLY A 86 -10.65 3.95 -4.86
N LEU A 87 -10.26 5.10 -5.38
CA LEU A 87 -11.16 6.16 -5.80
C LEU A 87 -11.90 5.74 -7.07
N VAL A 88 -13.23 5.72 -7.04
CA VAL A 88 -14.05 5.19 -8.15
C VAL A 88 -13.71 5.80 -9.51
N GLY A 89 -13.62 7.14 -9.59
CA GLY A 89 -13.33 7.82 -10.86
C GLY A 89 -11.91 7.53 -11.37
N ALA A 90 -10.94 7.41 -10.47
CA ALA A 90 -9.56 7.07 -10.78
C ALA A 90 -9.45 5.62 -11.29
N LEU A 91 -10.03 4.66 -10.56
CA LEU A 91 -10.11 3.25 -10.98
C LEU A 91 -10.77 3.07 -12.35
N LEU A 92 -11.87 3.81 -12.62
CA LEU A 92 -12.59 3.72 -13.89
C LEU A 92 -11.70 4.09 -15.09
N VAL A 93 -10.79 5.04 -14.94
CA VAL A 93 -9.86 5.43 -16.01
C VAL A 93 -8.93 4.27 -16.33
N GLY A 94 -8.27 3.68 -15.34
CA GLY A 94 -7.39 2.53 -15.55
C GLY A 94 -8.13 1.31 -16.12
N VAL A 95 -9.27 0.95 -15.52
CA VAL A 95 -10.08 -0.19 -15.96
C VAL A 95 -10.58 -0.02 -17.41
N ALA A 96 -11.08 1.18 -17.79
CA ALA A 96 -11.50 1.44 -19.15
C ALA A 96 -10.34 1.34 -20.15
N THR A 97 -9.18 1.89 -19.79
CA THR A 97 -7.96 1.83 -20.62
C THR A 97 -7.48 0.39 -20.80
N ALA A 98 -7.40 -0.38 -19.70
CA ALA A 98 -6.96 -1.78 -19.75
C ALA A 98 -7.89 -2.64 -20.61
N LYS A 99 -9.22 -2.46 -20.48
CA LYS A 99 -10.21 -3.15 -21.30
C LYS A 99 -10.08 -2.81 -22.78
N ALA A 100 -9.87 -1.54 -23.10
CA ALA A 100 -9.68 -1.10 -24.49
C ALA A 100 -8.42 -1.70 -25.11
N LEU A 101 -7.29 -1.71 -24.36
CA LEU A 101 -6.04 -2.31 -24.81
C LEU A 101 -6.17 -3.83 -24.96
N ALA A 102 -6.77 -4.52 -23.99
CA ALA A 102 -6.97 -5.97 -24.03
C ALA A 102 -7.84 -6.38 -25.22
N PHE A 103 -8.94 -5.64 -25.48
CA PHE A 103 -9.82 -5.89 -26.62
C PHE A 103 -9.11 -5.62 -27.95
N ALA A 104 -8.45 -4.46 -28.10
CA ALA A 104 -7.80 -4.07 -29.36
C ALA A 104 -6.62 -5.00 -29.73
N ALA A 105 -5.84 -5.44 -28.74
CA ALA A 105 -4.70 -6.32 -28.94
C ALA A 105 -5.06 -7.83 -28.84
N ASN A 106 -6.32 -8.17 -28.58
CA ASN A 106 -6.78 -9.54 -28.35
C ASN A 106 -5.96 -10.27 -27.28
N LYS A 107 -5.71 -9.61 -26.14
CA LYS A 107 -4.94 -10.16 -25.03
C LYS A 107 -5.81 -10.43 -23.81
N PRO A 108 -5.51 -11.45 -23.00
CA PRO A 108 -6.20 -11.70 -21.73
C PRO A 108 -6.12 -10.49 -20.80
N LEU A 109 -7.23 -10.19 -20.12
CA LEU A 109 -7.34 -9.13 -19.11
C LEU A 109 -7.24 -9.73 -17.71
N ILE A 110 -6.47 -9.10 -16.83
CA ILE A 110 -6.31 -9.53 -15.43
C ILE A 110 -6.69 -8.39 -14.49
N GLY A 111 -7.73 -8.61 -13.67
CA GLY A 111 -8.07 -7.71 -12.59
C GLY A 111 -7.21 -8.01 -11.34
N VAL A 112 -6.54 -6.99 -10.80
CA VAL A 112 -5.69 -7.12 -9.62
C VAL A 112 -6.26 -6.30 -8.46
N HIS A 113 -6.26 -6.88 -7.27
CA HIS A 113 -6.59 -6.18 -6.04
C HIS A 113 -5.41 -5.31 -5.61
N HIS A 114 -5.62 -4.03 -5.34
CA HIS A 114 -4.57 -3.08 -5.00
C HIS A 114 -3.67 -3.56 -3.83
N ILE A 115 -4.28 -4.09 -2.76
CA ILE A 115 -3.53 -4.62 -1.60
C ILE A 115 -2.73 -5.87 -1.97
N GLU A 116 -3.22 -6.73 -2.85
CA GLU A 116 -2.46 -7.87 -3.40
C GLU A 116 -1.22 -7.37 -4.16
N GLY A 117 -1.36 -6.26 -4.90
CA GLY A 117 -0.22 -5.58 -5.53
C GLY A 117 0.85 -5.20 -4.50
N HIS A 118 0.48 -4.48 -3.44
CA HIS A 118 1.44 -4.11 -2.39
C HIS A 118 2.15 -5.32 -1.75
N ILE A 119 1.45 -6.41 -1.49
CA ILE A 119 2.05 -7.65 -1.00
C ILE A 119 3.07 -8.16 -2.02
N CYS A 120 2.67 -8.23 -3.30
CA CYS A 120 3.50 -8.77 -4.38
C CYS A 120 4.71 -7.90 -4.73
N ALA A 121 4.74 -6.61 -4.33
CA ALA A 121 5.94 -5.78 -4.44
C ALA A 121 7.17 -6.40 -3.76
N ASN A 122 6.98 -7.20 -2.72
CA ASN A 122 8.07 -7.92 -2.05
C ASN A 122 8.69 -9.00 -2.94
N PHE A 123 7.90 -9.65 -3.78
CA PHE A 123 8.38 -10.71 -4.67
C PHE A 123 9.11 -10.19 -5.91
N LEU A 124 9.00 -8.88 -6.22
CA LEU A 124 9.83 -8.23 -7.25
C LEU A 124 11.33 -8.29 -6.92
N VAL A 125 11.68 -8.25 -5.64
CA VAL A 125 13.06 -8.11 -5.18
C VAL A 125 13.55 -9.29 -4.35
N ASN A 126 12.65 -10.12 -3.83
CA ASN A 126 12.95 -11.26 -2.96
C ASN A 126 12.29 -12.52 -3.55
N GLN A 127 12.91 -13.13 -4.56
CA GLN A 127 12.36 -14.29 -5.27
C GLN A 127 12.44 -15.59 -4.46
N GLU A 128 13.27 -15.63 -3.41
CA GLU A 128 13.51 -16.82 -2.58
C GLU A 128 12.60 -16.93 -1.35
N LEU A 129 11.61 -16.03 -1.23
CA LEU A 129 10.68 -16.05 -0.09
C LEU A 129 9.91 -17.37 -0.02
N GLN A 130 9.92 -17.98 1.17
CA GLN A 130 9.25 -19.26 1.41
C GLN A 130 7.93 -19.05 2.18
N PHE A 131 6.89 -19.75 1.79
CA PHE A 131 5.61 -19.79 2.50
C PHE A 131 5.62 -20.82 3.64
N PRO A 132 4.83 -20.69 4.69
CA PRO A 132 3.94 -19.55 4.96
C PRO A 132 4.70 -18.32 5.52
N LEU A 133 4.11 -17.14 5.36
CA LEU A 133 4.64 -15.90 5.92
C LEU A 133 3.51 -14.97 6.39
N VAL A 134 3.86 -13.95 7.19
CA VAL A 134 2.94 -12.88 7.61
C VAL A 134 3.33 -11.59 6.92
N CYS A 135 2.35 -10.83 6.43
CA CYS A 135 2.55 -9.52 5.84
C CYS A 135 1.80 -8.45 6.63
N LEU A 136 2.51 -7.40 7.06
CA LEU A 136 1.92 -6.15 7.54
C LEU A 136 1.78 -5.21 6.34
N VAL A 137 0.55 -4.97 5.90
CA VAL A 137 0.24 -3.98 4.87
C VAL A 137 -0.20 -2.69 5.54
N VAL A 138 0.58 -1.62 5.36
CA VAL A 138 0.34 -0.30 5.98
C VAL A 138 0.45 0.79 4.94
N SER A 139 -0.68 1.43 4.63
CA SER A 139 -0.78 2.49 3.62
C SER A 139 -1.67 3.64 4.10
N GLY A 140 -1.94 4.59 3.22
CA GLY A 140 -2.88 5.70 3.48
C GLY A 140 -4.28 5.24 3.81
N GLY A 141 -4.77 4.17 3.16
CA GLY A 141 -6.14 3.66 3.32
C GLY A 141 -6.26 2.32 4.04
N HIS A 142 -5.16 1.62 4.30
CA HIS A 142 -5.21 0.25 4.82
C HIS A 142 -4.18 0.02 5.92
N THR A 143 -4.56 -0.79 6.92
CA THR A 143 -3.67 -1.33 7.94
C THR A 143 -4.14 -2.75 8.26
N ASN A 144 -3.44 -3.75 7.70
CA ASN A 144 -3.85 -5.14 7.75
C ASN A 144 -2.67 -6.04 8.14
N ILE A 145 -2.93 -7.08 8.94
CA ILE A 145 -2.03 -8.21 9.14
C ILE A 145 -2.62 -9.41 8.41
N ILE A 146 -1.84 -10.00 7.50
CA ILE A 146 -2.29 -11.04 6.59
C ILE A 146 -1.31 -12.21 6.67
N LYS A 147 -1.80 -13.43 6.91
CA LYS A 147 -1.03 -14.65 6.71
C LYS A 147 -1.14 -15.09 5.25
N ILE A 148 0.00 -15.46 4.66
CA ILE A 148 0.08 -15.87 3.26
C ILE A 148 0.62 -17.30 3.24
N THR A 149 -0.17 -18.23 2.71
CA THR A 149 0.20 -19.66 2.65
C THR A 149 0.72 -20.09 1.28
N ASP A 150 0.41 -19.31 0.25
CA ASP A 150 0.91 -19.44 -1.11
C ASP A 150 0.56 -18.17 -1.91
N HIS A 151 1.11 -18.01 -3.11
CA HIS A 151 0.72 -16.91 -4.00
C HIS A 151 -0.80 -16.90 -4.22
N GLY A 152 -1.42 -15.80 -3.82
CA GLY A 152 -2.86 -15.62 -3.91
C GLY A 152 -3.67 -16.36 -2.85
N GLN A 153 -3.05 -17.00 -1.87
CA GLN A 153 -3.73 -17.62 -0.73
C GLN A 153 -3.47 -16.81 0.54
N TYR A 154 -4.48 -16.08 0.97
CA TYR A 154 -4.39 -15.12 2.05
C TYR A 154 -5.36 -15.46 3.18
N LEU A 155 -4.97 -15.17 4.41
CA LEU A 155 -5.83 -15.20 5.59
C LEU A 155 -5.68 -13.86 6.32
N LEU A 156 -6.74 -13.08 6.40
CA LEU A 156 -6.76 -11.84 7.18
C LEU A 156 -6.76 -12.19 8.67
N LEU A 157 -5.72 -11.75 9.39
CA LEU A 157 -5.59 -11.96 10.83
C LEU A 157 -6.13 -10.75 11.61
N GLY A 158 -5.91 -9.54 11.11
CA GLY A 158 -6.40 -8.30 11.71
C GLY A 158 -6.37 -7.14 10.73
N GLN A 159 -7.20 -6.14 11.00
CA GLN A 159 -7.33 -4.94 10.19
C GLN A 159 -7.69 -3.73 11.04
N THR A 160 -7.50 -2.51 10.50
CA THR A 160 -8.00 -1.33 11.19
C THR A 160 -9.53 -1.31 11.22
N LYS A 161 -10.10 -0.85 12.34
CA LYS A 161 -11.55 -0.68 12.51
C LYS A 161 -12.00 0.77 12.26
N ASP A 162 -11.05 1.66 12.08
CA ASP A 162 -11.30 3.09 11.86
C ASP A 162 -10.22 3.69 10.92
N ASP A 163 -9.57 4.78 11.29
CA ASP A 163 -8.50 5.40 10.48
C ASP A 163 -7.37 4.38 10.21
N ALA A 164 -6.87 4.34 8.97
CA ALA A 164 -5.61 3.67 8.67
C ALA A 164 -4.42 4.43 9.27
N ALA A 165 -3.30 3.74 9.50
CA ALA A 165 -2.11 4.38 10.07
C ALA A 165 -1.64 5.57 9.22
N GLY A 166 -1.54 5.41 7.89
CA GLY A 166 -1.11 6.51 6.99
C GLY A 166 -2.08 7.68 7.00
N GLU A 167 -3.39 7.44 7.06
CA GLU A 167 -4.40 8.48 7.21
C GLU A 167 -4.23 9.24 8.54
N ALA A 168 -3.91 8.53 9.62
CA ALA A 168 -3.61 9.14 10.92
C ALA A 168 -2.36 10.03 10.83
N TYR A 169 -1.30 9.58 10.15
CA TYR A 169 -0.11 10.39 9.87
C TYR A 169 -0.46 11.69 9.13
N ASP A 170 -1.27 11.63 8.07
CA ASP A 170 -1.65 12.81 7.29
C ASP A 170 -2.49 13.80 8.10
N LYS A 171 -3.42 13.28 8.92
CA LYS A 171 -4.26 14.11 9.78
C LYS A 171 -3.47 14.81 10.89
N ILE A 172 -2.53 14.11 11.52
CA ILE A 172 -1.67 14.71 12.56
C ILE A 172 -0.67 15.68 11.96
N ALA A 173 -0.04 15.36 10.83
CA ALA A 173 0.83 16.27 10.10
C ALA A 173 0.14 17.60 9.84
N ARG A 174 -1.08 17.56 9.30
CA ARG A 174 -1.88 18.77 9.06
C ARG A 174 -2.16 19.55 10.35
N SER A 175 -2.44 18.89 11.47
CA SER A 175 -2.76 19.54 12.74
C SER A 175 -1.58 20.32 13.36
N ILE A 176 -0.35 19.94 13.01
CA ILE A 176 0.89 20.63 13.43
C ILE A 176 1.53 21.46 12.30
N GLY A 177 0.77 21.73 11.21
CA GLY A 177 1.18 22.62 10.14
C GLY A 177 2.13 22.04 9.09
N LEU A 178 2.28 20.71 9.04
CA LEU A 178 3.11 20.05 8.04
C LEU A 178 2.35 19.81 6.73
N PRO A 179 3.05 19.85 5.58
CA PRO A 179 2.41 19.65 4.27
C PRO A 179 2.10 18.17 3.99
N TYR A 180 1.20 17.93 3.03
CA TYR A 180 0.92 16.61 2.46
C TYR A 180 2.05 16.18 1.48
N PRO A 181 2.43 14.88 1.44
CA PRO A 181 1.99 13.79 2.31
C PRO A 181 2.61 13.86 3.72
N GLY A 182 1.79 13.58 4.75
CA GLY A 182 2.16 13.79 6.15
C GLY A 182 3.18 12.78 6.69
N GLY A 183 3.11 11.53 6.26
CA GLY A 183 3.99 10.46 6.75
C GLY A 183 5.49 10.82 6.72
N PRO A 184 6.05 11.14 5.55
CA PRO A 184 7.46 11.53 5.44
C PRO A 184 7.83 12.80 6.24
N GLN A 185 6.88 13.74 6.38
CA GLN A 185 7.10 14.96 7.14
C GLN A 185 7.16 14.71 8.64
N ILE A 186 6.23 13.88 9.16
CA ILE A 186 6.24 13.43 10.56
C ILE A 186 7.55 12.68 10.85
N GLU A 187 7.95 11.73 10.00
CA GLU A 187 9.17 10.96 10.18
C GLU A 187 10.42 11.87 10.24
N LYS A 188 10.49 12.85 9.33
CA LYS A 188 11.60 13.80 9.32
C LYS A 188 11.64 14.62 10.61
N LEU A 189 10.50 15.18 11.02
CA LEU A 189 10.42 16.06 12.20
C LEU A 189 10.62 15.27 13.50
N ALA A 190 10.13 14.03 13.57
CA ALA A 190 10.27 13.16 14.74
C ALA A 190 11.72 12.87 15.14
N LYS A 191 12.67 12.94 14.19
CA LYS A 191 14.11 12.76 14.47
C LYS A 191 14.68 13.87 15.35
N GLU A 192 14.02 15.02 15.41
CA GLU A 192 14.44 16.18 16.20
C GLU A 192 13.72 16.25 17.57
N GLY A 193 12.73 15.37 17.79
CA GLY A 193 11.87 15.37 18.96
C GLY A 193 12.15 14.23 19.94
N ASN A 194 11.51 14.32 21.11
CA ASN A 194 11.53 13.26 22.12
C ASN A 194 10.26 12.39 22.00
N ALA A 195 10.42 11.11 21.71
CA ALA A 195 9.35 10.15 21.57
C ALA A 195 8.54 9.88 22.87
N HIS A 196 9.09 10.29 24.02
CA HIS A 196 8.48 10.12 25.34
C HIS A 196 8.02 11.43 25.98
N ALA A 197 8.03 12.56 25.23
CA ALA A 197 7.61 13.85 25.73
C ALA A 197 6.11 13.92 26.04
N ILE A 198 5.30 13.18 25.29
CA ILE A 198 3.85 13.18 25.43
C ILE A 198 3.37 11.74 25.61
N ASP A 199 2.70 11.49 26.72
CA ASP A 199 2.08 10.18 26.97
C ASP A 199 0.80 10.02 26.13
N LEU A 200 0.93 9.33 25.00
CA LEU A 200 -0.15 9.07 24.06
C LEU A 200 -0.65 7.62 24.19
N PRO A 201 -1.94 7.39 24.01
CA PRO A 201 -2.51 6.04 24.14
C PRO A 201 -2.04 5.10 23.03
N ARG A 202 -1.93 3.80 23.35
CA ARG A 202 -1.75 2.68 22.42
C ARG A 202 -3.03 1.86 22.40
N ALA A 203 -3.68 1.77 21.24
CA ALA A 203 -4.94 1.04 21.12
C ALA A 203 -4.71 -0.46 20.90
N TRP A 204 -4.62 -1.22 21.98
CA TRP A 204 -4.38 -2.67 21.91
C TRP A 204 -5.60 -3.50 21.46
N MET A 205 -6.82 -2.99 21.56
CA MET A 205 -8.08 -3.64 21.11
C MET A 205 -8.33 -5.01 21.77
N GLY A 206 -7.83 -5.21 23.00
CA GLY A 206 -7.85 -6.48 23.73
C GLY A 206 -6.59 -7.32 23.48
N ASP A 207 -6.33 -8.24 24.41
CA ASP A 207 -5.05 -8.97 24.45
C ASP A 207 -4.86 -9.94 23.28
N ASP A 208 -5.95 -10.51 22.75
CA ASP A 208 -5.91 -11.49 21.66
C ASP A 208 -6.19 -10.89 20.27
N SER A 209 -6.54 -9.62 20.18
CA SER A 209 -6.91 -9.00 18.90
C SER A 209 -5.69 -8.54 18.10
N PHE A 210 -5.68 -8.86 16.82
CA PHE A 210 -4.75 -8.28 15.84
C PHE A 210 -5.31 -7.03 15.13
N ASP A 211 -6.55 -6.64 15.44
CA ASP A 211 -7.17 -5.45 14.86
C ASP A 211 -6.50 -4.16 15.37
N PHE A 212 -6.56 -3.13 14.56
CA PHE A 212 -6.01 -1.80 14.86
C PHE A 212 -7.09 -0.75 15.04
N SER A 213 -6.74 0.34 15.73
CA SER A 213 -7.52 1.57 15.80
C SER A 213 -6.57 2.75 16.00
N PHE A 214 -6.72 3.79 15.20
CA PHE A 214 -5.90 5.01 15.31
C PHE A 214 -6.74 6.27 15.55
N SER A 215 -8.06 6.21 15.49
CA SER A 215 -8.94 7.34 15.75
C SER A 215 -8.81 7.87 17.17
N GLY A 216 -8.65 6.98 18.17
CA GLY A 216 -8.43 7.34 19.56
C GLY A 216 -7.08 8.06 19.77
N LEU A 217 -6.01 7.57 19.14
CA LEU A 217 -4.70 8.20 19.16
C LEU A 217 -4.74 9.60 18.52
N LYS A 218 -5.38 9.73 17.35
CA LYS A 218 -5.59 11.03 16.70
C LYS A 218 -6.31 12.01 17.63
N SER A 219 -7.40 11.58 18.25
CA SER A 219 -8.17 12.41 19.17
C SER A 219 -7.35 12.85 20.39
N ALA A 220 -6.50 11.96 20.92
CA ALA A 220 -5.60 12.29 22.02
C ALA A 220 -4.58 13.38 21.64
N VAL A 221 -3.97 13.28 20.46
CA VAL A 221 -3.06 14.33 19.97
C VAL A 221 -3.78 15.67 19.79
N LEU A 222 -4.96 15.68 19.15
CA LEU A 222 -5.73 16.91 18.94
C LEU A 222 -6.16 17.54 20.28
N ASN A 223 -6.55 16.74 21.26
CA ASN A 223 -6.88 17.20 22.60
C ASN A 223 -5.66 17.81 23.32
N TYR A 224 -4.48 17.16 23.19
CA TYR A 224 -3.23 17.71 23.71
C TYR A 224 -2.93 19.10 23.13
N LEU A 225 -2.97 19.21 21.79
CA LEU A 225 -2.71 20.48 21.09
C LEU A 225 -3.69 21.59 21.51
N ASN A 226 -4.99 21.26 21.59
CA ASN A 226 -6.01 22.21 22.00
C ASN A 226 -5.81 22.65 23.46
N LYS A 227 -5.52 21.72 24.37
CA LYS A 227 -5.28 22.02 25.80
C LYS A 227 -4.05 22.90 25.99
N ALA A 228 -2.95 22.61 25.30
CA ALA A 228 -1.74 23.44 25.35
C ALA A 228 -2.02 24.85 24.82
N LYS A 229 -2.73 24.97 23.69
CA LYS A 229 -3.13 26.27 23.13
C LYS A 229 -4.01 27.08 24.09
N MET A 230 -4.97 26.44 24.75
CA MET A 230 -5.85 27.13 25.73
C MET A 230 -5.10 27.63 26.96
N LYS A 231 -4.04 26.93 27.37
CA LYS A 231 -3.20 27.30 28.51
C LYS A 231 -2.08 28.26 28.14
N GLY A 232 -1.85 28.54 26.84
CA GLY A 232 -0.71 29.31 26.37
C GLY A 232 0.63 28.59 26.53
N GLU A 233 0.62 27.28 26.64
CA GLU A 233 1.80 26.43 26.71
C GLU A 233 2.44 26.33 25.32
N GLU A 234 3.77 26.31 25.27
CA GLU A 234 4.51 26.13 24.02
C GLU A 234 4.34 24.69 23.51
N ILE A 235 4.03 24.53 22.21
CA ILE A 235 3.93 23.25 21.55
C ILE A 235 5.19 23.00 20.76
N ILE A 236 5.99 22.01 21.17
CA ILE A 236 7.17 21.56 20.42
C ILE A 236 6.69 20.52 19.40
N ALA A 237 6.53 20.97 18.14
CA ALA A 237 5.99 20.13 17.06
C ALA A 237 6.81 18.85 16.83
N ALA A 238 8.13 18.90 17.04
CA ALA A 238 9.01 17.74 16.95
C ALA A 238 8.66 16.65 17.99
N ASP A 239 8.36 17.06 19.23
CA ASP A 239 7.95 16.12 20.29
C ASP A 239 6.58 15.50 20.00
N VAL A 240 5.65 16.29 19.44
CA VAL A 240 4.35 15.77 19.00
C VAL A 240 4.54 14.73 17.90
N ALA A 241 5.37 15.03 16.90
CA ALA A 241 5.66 14.11 15.80
C ALA A 241 6.34 12.83 16.30
N ALA A 242 7.34 12.94 17.17
CA ALA A 242 8.08 11.81 17.73
C ALA A 242 7.19 10.91 18.61
N SER A 243 6.43 11.50 19.55
CA SER A 243 5.54 10.76 20.44
C SER A 243 4.40 10.07 19.68
N PHE A 244 3.83 10.76 18.67
CA PHE A 244 2.80 10.18 17.81
C PHE A 244 3.35 9.01 16.99
N GLN A 245 4.47 9.20 16.29
CA GLN A 245 5.10 8.15 15.50
C GLN A 245 5.42 6.93 16.36
N GLN A 246 6.00 7.13 17.55
CA GLN A 246 6.30 6.02 18.45
C GLN A 246 5.04 5.27 18.85
N ALA A 247 3.95 5.97 19.17
CA ALA A 247 2.69 5.33 19.55
C ALA A 247 2.09 4.46 18.43
N VAL A 248 2.22 4.90 17.16
CA VAL A 248 1.80 4.10 16.00
C VAL A 248 2.71 2.89 15.82
N VAL A 249 4.03 3.10 15.83
CA VAL A 249 5.02 2.05 15.58
C VAL A 249 4.96 0.96 16.63
N ASP A 250 4.81 1.31 17.92
CA ASP A 250 4.68 0.34 19.02
C ASP A 250 3.57 -0.69 18.74
N VAL A 251 2.38 -0.19 18.34
CA VAL A 251 1.22 -1.06 18.08
C VAL A 251 1.41 -1.91 16.83
N LEU A 252 1.96 -1.32 15.75
CA LEU A 252 2.22 -2.03 14.50
C LEU A 252 3.23 -3.16 14.71
N VAL A 253 4.35 -2.87 15.37
CA VAL A 253 5.44 -3.82 15.62
C VAL A 253 4.97 -4.98 16.50
N GLN A 254 4.42 -4.68 17.67
CA GLN A 254 4.07 -5.72 18.64
C GLN A 254 3.00 -6.66 18.09
N LYS A 255 1.95 -6.13 17.44
CA LYS A 255 0.90 -6.97 16.85
C LYS A 255 1.41 -7.82 15.70
N THR A 256 2.29 -7.29 14.86
CA THR A 256 2.83 -8.02 13.71
C THR A 256 3.74 -9.16 14.15
N VAL A 257 4.65 -8.91 15.09
CA VAL A 257 5.54 -9.95 15.63
C VAL A 257 4.72 -11.04 16.33
N ARG A 258 3.75 -10.65 17.18
CA ARG A 258 2.85 -11.60 17.83
C ARG A 258 2.05 -12.44 16.83
N ALA A 259 1.57 -11.83 15.73
CA ALA A 259 0.85 -12.55 14.67
C ALA A 259 1.74 -13.59 13.99
N ALA A 260 3.01 -13.26 13.75
CA ALA A 260 3.98 -14.20 13.19
C ALA A 260 4.28 -15.37 14.15
N GLU A 261 4.52 -15.09 15.45
CA GLU A 261 4.73 -16.11 16.47
C GLU A 261 3.52 -17.06 16.58
N GLN A 262 2.29 -16.53 16.71
CA GLN A 262 1.08 -17.34 16.82
C GLN A 262 0.75 -18.12 15.53
N SER A 263 1.19 -17.60 14.39
CA SER A 263 1.04 -18.29 13.10
C SER A 263 2.11 -19.36 12.85
N GLY A 264 3.14 -19.43 13.69
CA GLY A 264 4.27 -20.34 13.54
C GLY A 264 5.10 -20.06 12.27
N VAL A 265 5.26 -18.77 11.89
CA VAL A 265 6.01 -18.38 10.71
C VAL A 265 7.29 -17.62 11.08
N ASN A 266 8.35 -17.81 10.31
CA ASN A 266 9.66 -17.20 10.55
C ASN A 266 9.97 -16.02 9.60
N THR A 267 8.95 -15.56 8.86
CA THR A 267 9.12 -14.49 7.88
C THR A 267 7.98 -13.48 7.98
N ILE A 268 8.35 -12.21 8.13
CA ILE A 268 7.45 -11.08 8.05
C ILE A 268 7.76 -10.27 6.79
N LEU A 269 6.73 -9.92 6.04
CA LEU A 269 6.79 -8.92 4.97
C LEU A 269 6.20 -7.61 5.45
N LEU A 270 6.79 -6.51 5.04
CA LEU A 270 6.25 -5.17 5.22
C LEU A 270 5.90 -4.59 3.85
N ALA A 271 4.69 -4.04 3.69
CA ALA A 271 4.17 -3.55 2.42
C ALA A 271 3.31 -2.29 2.59
N GLY A 272 3.13 -1.53 1.50
CA GLY A 272 2.37 -0.27 1.48
C GLY A 272 3.24 0.96 1.76
N GLY A 273 2.68 2.16 1.53
CA GLY A 273 3.43 3.42 1.59
C GLY A 273 4.08 3.72 2.95
N VAL A 274 3.43 3.34 4.06
CA VAL A 274 4.00 3.51 5.42
C VAL A 274 5.14 2.53 5.69
N ALA A 275 5.26 1.46 4.91
CA ALA A 275 6.41 0.55 4.93
C ALA A 275 7.74 1.25 4.57
N ALA A 276 7.70 2.45 4.01
CA ALA A 276 8.89 3.27 3.78
C ALA A 276 9.43 3.94 5.06
N ASN A 277 8.64 4.00 6.15
CA ASN A 277 9.03 4.63 7.40
C ASN A 277 10.21 3.89 8.05
N GLY A 278 11.34 4.59 8.23
CA GLY A 278 12.58 4.00 8.75
C GLY A 278 12.46 3.51 10.19
N THR A 279 11.77 4.26 11.05
CA THR A 279 11.55 3.88 12.45
C THR A 279 10.74 2.57 12.55
N LEU A 280 9.70 2.43 11.71
CA LEU A 280 8.92 1.20 11.65
C LEU A 280 9.78 0.01 11.21
N ARG A 281 10.59 0.20 10.16
CA ARG A 281 11.49 -0.86 9.65
C ARG A 281 12.48 -1.30 10.71
N GLU A 282 13.17 -0.35 11.33
CA GLU A 282 14.20 -0.61 12.33
C GLU A 282 13.61 -1.34 13.55
N GLN A 283 12.53 -0.83 14.12
CA GLN A 283 11.92 -1.43 15.32
C GLN A 283 11.28 -2.79 15.01
N LEU A 284 10.67 -2.97 13.82
CA LEU A 284 10.13 -4.27 13.43
C LEU A 284 11.23 -5.30 13.23
N GLN A 285 12.35 -4.93 12.60
CA GLN A 285 13.51 -5.82 12.43
C GLN A 285 14.11 -6.23 13.78
N GLN A 286 14.26 -5.26 14.69
CA GLN A 286 14.81 -5.54 16.02
C GLN A 286 13.91 -6.51 16.80
N ALA A 287 12.60 -6.19 16.91
CA ALA A 287 11.67 -7.02 17.65
C ALA A 287 11.47 -8.42 17.05
N ALA A 288 11.48 -8.53 15.71
CA ALA A 288 11.40 -9.81 15.02
C ALA A 288 12.68 -10.65 15.20
N ALA A 289 13.86 -10.02 15.19
CA ALA A 289 15.13 -10.71 15.37
C ALA A 289 15.24 -11.37 16.76
N GLU A 290 14.68 -10.74 17.81
CA GLU A 290 14.63 -11.33 19.17
C GLU A 290 13.83 -12.65 19.22
N LYS A 291 12.97 -12.87 18.21
CA LYS A 291 12.14 -14.06 18.05
C LYS A 291 12.63 -15.02 16.95
N GLY A 292 13.79 -14.72 16.35
CA GLY A 292 14.31 -15.50 15.23
C GLY A 292 13.51 -15.36 13.93
N ILE A 293 12.75 -14.27 13.78
CA ILE A 293 11.91 -13.97 12.62
C ILE A 293 12.66 -12.99 11.71
N GLN A 294 12.64 -13.26 10.40
CA GLN A 294 13.24 -12.39 9.39
C GLN A 294 12.20 -11.40 8.85
N VAL A 295 12.64 -10.16 8.58
CA VAL A 295 11.76 -9.11 8.03
C VAL A 295 12.27 -8.70 6.65
N TYR A 296 11.36 -8.74 5.67
CA TYR A 296 11.60 -8.29 4.31
C TYR A 296 10.69 -7.14 3.94
N TYR A 297 11.19 -6.21 3.16
CA TYR A 297 10.43 -5.09 2.60
C TYR A 297 11.04 -4.66 1.27
N PRO A 298 10.22 -4.10 0.36
CA PRO A 298 10.74 -3.63 -0.91
C PRO A 298 11.50 -2.31 -0.74
N PRO A 299 12.36 -1.94 -1.70
CA PRO A 299 12.90 -0.59 -1.82
C PRO A 299 11.78 0.46 -1.79
N VAL A 300 12.10 1.67 -1.32
CA VAL A 300 11.11 2.75 -1.10
C VAL A 300 10.26 3.03 -2.34
N GLN A 301 10.85 2.97 -3.52
CA GLN A 301 10.17 3.20 -4.80
C GLN A 301 9.06 2.18 -5.12
N PHE A 302 9.04 1.01 -4.48
CA PHE A 302 8.01 -0.02 -4.63
C PHE A 302 7.09 -0.12 -3.41
N CYS A 303 7.31 0.71 -2.38
CA CYS A 303 6.39 0.80 -1.23
C CYS A 303 5.15 1.62 -1.56
N THR A 304 5.30 2.71 -2.33
CA THR A 304 4.20 3.57 -2.80
C THR A 304 3.54 2.98 -4.03
N ASP A 305 2.39 3.54 -4.41
CA ASP A 305 1.61 3.07 -5.55
C ASP A 305 2.43 3.13 -6.85
N ASN A 306 2.50 1.99 -7.52
CA ASN A 306 3.24 1.79 -8.76
C ASN A 306 2.66 0.61 -9.53
N ALA A 307 2.92 0.54 -10.83
CA ALA A 307 2.36 -0.53 -11.66
C ALA A 307 3.19 -1.81 -11.67
N ALA A 308 4.46 -1.75 -11.26
CA ALA A 308 5.27 -2.97 -11.19
C ALA A 308 4.70 -3.97 -10.16
N MET A 309 4.19 -3.49 -9.03
CA MET A 309 3.53 -4.31 -8.02
C MET A 309 2.28 -5.02 -8.57
N ILE A 310 1.56 -4.34 -9.47
CA ILE A 310 0.35 -4.89 -10.12
C ILE A 310 0.75 -5.96 -11.15
N GLY A 311 1.82 -5.72 -11.93
CA GLY A 311 2.38 -6.71 -12.86
C GLY A 311 2.88 -7.96 -12.16
N ALA A 312 3.53 -7.82 -10.99
CA ALA A 312 3.96 -8.94 -10.17
C ALA A 312 2.77 -9.80 -9.68
N ALA A 313 1.73 -9.17 -9.15
CA ALA A 313 0.52 -9.87 -8.73
C ALA A 313 -0.20 -10.54 -9.90
N ALA A 314 -0.26 -9.87 -11.05
CA ALA A 314 -0.89 -10.37 -12.26
C ALA A 314 -0.18 -11.61 -12.83
N HIS A 315 1.15 -11.72 -12.70
CA HIS A 315 1.90 -12.90 -13.13
C HIS A 315 1.37 -14.18 -12.47
N TYR A 316 1.22 -14.17 -11.15
CA TYR A 316 0.71 -15.35 -10.43
C TYR A 316 -0.74 -15.70 -10.80
N LYS A 317 -1.54 -14.69 -11.17
CA LYS A 317 -2.89 -14.90 -11.72
C LYS A 317 -2.84 -15.48 -13.14
N ALA A 318 -1.94 -14.99 -14.00
CA ALA A 318 -1.73 -15.50 -15.34
C ALA A 318 -1.31 -17.00 -15.33
N VAL A 319 -0.38 -17.37 -14.44
CA VAL A 319 0.03 -18.79 -14.26
C VAL A 319 -1.15 -19.69 -13.89
N ARG A 320 -2.10 -19.17 -13.12
CA ARG A 320 -3.33 -19.90 -12.75
C ARG A 320 -4.48 -19.71 -13.74
N GLN A 321 -4.27 -18.97 -14.84
CA GLN A 321 -5.29 -18.65 -15.85
C GLN A 321 -6.52 -17.93 -15.27
N GLU A 322 -6.34 -17.10 -14.25
CA GLU A 322 -7.37 -16.30 -13.61
C GLU A 322 -7.59 -15.00 -14.40
N TYR A 323 -8.36 -15.09 -15.48
CA TYR A 323 -8.64 -13.96 -16.37
C TYR A 323 -10.00 -13.33 -16.07
N ALA A 324 -10.10 -12.04 -16.31
CA ALA A 324 -11.35 -11.30 -16.28
C ALA A 324 -11.90 -11.15 -17.72
N ASP A 325 -13.20 -11.06 -17.84
CA ASP A 325 -13.83 -10.65 -19.08
C ASP A 325 -14.02 -9.12 -19.16
N LEU A 326 -14.56 -8.65 -20.27
CA LEU A 326 -14.79 -7.21 -20.49
C LEU A 326 -15.92 -6.63 -19.63
N SER A 327 -16.60 -7.41 -18.80
CA SER A 327 -17.54 -6.91 -17.79
C SER A 327 -16.83 -6.41 -16.52
N LEU A 328 -15.52 -6.65 -16.36
CA LEU A 328 -14.73 -6.14 -15.25
C LEU A 328 -15.03 -4.65 -15.04
N ASN A 329 -15.30 -4.29 -13.77
CA ASN A 329 -15.62 -2.92 -13.42
C ASN A 329 -14.85 -2.49 -12.16
N ALA A 330 -14.75 -1.18 -11.94
CA ALA A 330 -14.17 -0.61 -10.72
C ALA A 330 -15.02 -0.97 -9.50
N VAL A 331 -14.35 -1.41 -8.42
CA VAL A 331 -14.97 -1.75 -7.14
C VAL A 331 -14.27 -0.95 -6.02
N PRO A 332 -14.74 0.29 -5.74
CA PRO A 332 -14.05 1.22 -4.83
C PRO A 332 -13.83 0.67 -3.43
N ASN A 333 -14.81 -0.05 -2.92
CA ASN A 333 -14.81 -0.64 -1.57
C ASN A 333 -14.57 -2.17 -1.63
N LEU A 334 -13.66 -2.62 -2.52
CA LEU A 334 -13.31 -4.03 -2.62
C LEU A 334 -12.60 -4.46 -1.34
N SER A 335 -13.32 -5.21 -0.49
CA SER A 335 -12.71 -5.72 0.73
C SER A 335 -11.74 -6.86 0.41
N PHE A 336 -10.65 -6.95 1.18
CA PHE A 336 -9.69 -8.05 1.05
C PHE A 336 -10.34 -9.42 1.36
N GLU A 337 -11.34 -9.44 2.23
CA GLU A 337 -12.15 -10.63 2.56
C GLU A 337 -12.90 -11.19 1.33
N LYS A 338 -13.37 -10.31 0.42
CA LYS A 338 -13.99 -10.78 -0.84
C LYS A 338 -13.01 -11.50 -1.73
N LEU A 339 -11.73 -11.13 -1.71
CA LEU A 339 -10.69 -11.87 -2.42
C LEU A 339 -10.55 -13.29 -1.87
N LEU A 340 -10.77 -13.48 -0.57
CA LEU A 340 -10.72 -14.78 0.11
C LEU A 340 -11.93 -15.67 -0.24
N SER A 341 -13.13 -15.07 -0.32
CA SER A 341 -14.38 -15.81 -0.52
C SER A 341 -14.61 -16.26 -1.96
N GLN A 342 -14.05 -15.58 -2.96
CA GLN A 342 -14.18 -15.97 -4.37
C GLN A 342 -13.43 -17.26 -4.72
N ARG A 343 -12.52 -17.73 -3.88
CA ARG A 343 -11.71 -18.93 -4.09
C ARG A 343 -12.22 -20.20 -3.37
N GLY A 344 -13.20 -20.07 -2.49
CA GLY A 344 -13.87 -21.21 -1.83
C GLY A 344 -14.98 -21.85 -2.66
N GLN A 345 -15.24 -21.39 -3.89
CA GLN A 345 -16.30 -21.87 -4.78
C GLN A 345 -15.80 -22.42 -6.14
N ALA A 346 -14.49 -22.61 -6.31
CA ALA A 346 -13.90 -23.20 -7.50
C ALA A 346 -13.37 -24.63 -7.25
#